data_0155dcf7ddc223b30a8d30df31a0b2ad
#
_entry.id   0155dcf7ddc223b30a8d30df31a0b2ad
#
_cell.length_a   1.000
_cell.length_b   1.000
_cell.length_c   1.000
_cell.angle_alpha   90.00
_cell.angle_beta   90.00
_cell.angle_gamma   90.00
#
_symmetry.space_group_name_H-M   'P 1'
#
loop_
_entity.id
_entity.type
_entity.pdbx_description
1 polymer ?
#
loop_
_entity_poly.entity_id
_entity_poly.type
_entity_poly.pdbx_seq_one_letter_code
_entity_poly.pdbx_strand_id
1 'polypeptide(L)'
;MLKKWKNKKLLKNEKGLTLVELLAVIVILAIIAAIAVPAIGNIINKSKDRAILAEASNILAGAKIAYIDGACENDRCEKKALEPYVDGIDLDGTVVELTTNGWEITYPRLEKIKLEEFQVNGGKSLEKDLNEKLTKAGVEKPATPPTTPGS
;
A
#
# COMPACT_ATOMS: atom_id res chain seq x y z
N MET A 1 51.45 29.09 -39.27
CA MET A 1 50.43 28.19 -39.88
C MET A 1 50.25 26.85 -39.14
N LEU A 2 51.30 26.27 -38.61
CA LEU A 2 51.22 25.01 -37.84
C LEU A 2 50.47 25.11 -36.52
N LYS A 3 50.50 26.23 -35.85
CA LYS A 3 49.76 26.47 -34.58
C LYS A 3 48.21 26.55 -34.74
N LYS A 4 47.73 27.02 -35.88
CA LYS A 4 46.26 27.04 -36.16
C LYS A 4 45.67 25.67 -36.48
N TRP A 5 46.45 24.76 -36.99
CA TRP A 5 46.01 23.40 -37.30
C TRP A 5 45.89 22.52 -36.02
N LYS A 6 46.79 22.69 -35.07
CA LYS A 6 46.71 22.01 -33.77
C LYS A 6 45.47 22.41 -32.97
N ASN A 7 45.10 23.67 -33.00
CA ASN A 7 43.94 24.15 -32.27
C ASN A 7 42.59 23.63 -32.83
N LYS A 8 42.48 23.45 -34.17
CA LYS A 8 41.30 22.85 -34.79
C LYS A 8 41.11 21.35 -34.46
N LYS A 9 42.21 20.59 -34.33
CA LYS A 9 42.19 19.21 -33.92
C LYS A 9 41.81 19.05 -32.45
N LEU A 10 42.30 19.92 -31.60
CA LEU A 10 41.94 19.94 -30.17
C LEU A 10 40.45 20.25 -29.92
N LEU A 11 39.92 21.23 -30.62
CA LEU A 11 38.48 21.58 -30.57
C LEU A 11 37.57 20.47 -31.07
N LYS A 12 38.01 19.72 -32.07
CA LYS A 12 37.29 18.56 -32.63
C LYS A 12 37.31 17.36 -31.65
N ASN A 13 38.40 17.16 -30.93
CA ASN A 13 38.50 16.13 -29.90
C ASN A 13 37.68 16.44 -28.64
N GLU A 14 37.61 17.69 -28.22
CA GLU A 14 36.77 18.12 -27.08
C GLU A 14 35.29 17.88 -27.35
N LYS A 15 34.79 18.20 -28.54
CA LYS A 15 33.41 17.93 -28.95
C LYS A 15 33.11 16.44 -29.06
N GLY A 16 34.06 15.64 -29.54
CA GLY A 16 33.93 14.18 -29.60
C GLY A 16 33.93 13.53 -28.24
N LEU A 17 34.79 14.01 -27.31
CA LEU A 17 34.82 13.56 -25.92
C LEU A 17 33.52 13.85 -25.17
N THR A 18 32.95 15.04 -25.27
CA THR A 18 31.67 15.40 -24.62
C THR A 18 30.50 14.60 -25.14
N LEU A 19 30.46 14.27 -26.44
CA LEU A 19 29.43 13.39 -27.01
C LEU A 19 29.55 11.95 -26.51
N VAL A 20 30.76 11.44 -26.41
CA VAL A 20 31.02 10.09 -25.87
C VAL A 20 30.71 10.02 -24.39
N GLU A 21 31.06 11.05 -23.62
CA GLU A 21 30.70 11.14 -22.19
C GLU A 21 29.20 11.17 -22.01
N LEU A 22 28.47 11.95 -22.78
CA LEU A 22 27.01 12.00 -22.74
C LEU A 22 26.42 10.64 -23.13
N LEU A 23 26.93 10.01 -24.20
CA LEU A 23 26.50 8.69 -24.61
C LEU A 23 26.73 7.66 -23.50
N ALA A 24 27.90 7.67 -22.86
CA ALA A 24 28.20 6.78 -21.75
C ALA A 24 27.23 6.95 -20.57
N VAL A 25 26.88 8.19 -20.23
CA VAL A 25 25.92 8.48 -19.16
C VAL A 25 24.54 7.91 -19.47
N ILE A 26 24.03 8.15 -20.68
CA ILE A 26 22.68 7.64 -21.04
C ILE A 26 22.64 6.12 -21.12
N VAL A 27 23.73 5.46 -21.54
CA VAL A 27 23.82 3.99 -21.55
C VAL A 27 23.81 3.45 -20.11
N ILE A 28 24.57 4.04 -19.19
CA ILE A 28 24.58 3.66 -17.78
C ILE A 28 23.20 3.85 -17.16
N LEU A 29 22.56 4.98 -17.41
CA LEU A 29 21.20 5.26 -16.93
C LEU A 29 20.17 4.27 -17.50
N ALA A 30 20.31 3.88 -18.76
CA ALA A 30 19.45 2.88 -19.39
C ALA A 30 19.57 1.50 -18.71
N ILE A 31 20.79 1.08 -18.38
CA ILE A 31 21.04 -0.19 -17.67
C ILE A 31 20.44 -0.14 -16.26
N ILE A 32 20.69 0.92 -15.53
CA ILE A 32 20.11 1.13 -14.18
C ILE A 32 18.58 1.12 -14.23
N ALA A 33 17.99 1.85 -15.18
CA ALA A 33 16.54 1.90 -15.36
C ALA A 33 15.95 0.53 -15.69
N ALA A 34 16.60 -0.26 -16.54
CA ALA A 34 16.15 -1.60 -16.91
C ALA A 34 16.00 -2.55 -15.71
N ILE A 35 16.83 -2.37 -14.69
CA ILE A 35 16.81 -3.19 -13.46
C ILE A 35 15.87 -2.56 -12.42
N ALA A 36 15.92 -1.24 -12.25
CA ALA A 36 15.21 -0.53 -11.20
C ALA A 36 13.70 -0.45 -11.43
N VAL A 37 13.27 -0.21 -12.66
CA VAL A 37 11.83 -0.02 -12.97
C VAL A 37 10.95 -1.21 -12.58
N PRO A 38 11.26 -2.47 -12.96
CA PRO A 38 10.44 -3.61 -12.55
C PRO A 38 10.50 -3.85 -11.03
N ALA A 39 11.66 -3.65 -10.40
CA ALA A 39 11.80 -3.81 -8.95
C ALA A 39 10.95 -2.80 -8.18
N ILE A 40 10.94 -1.53 -8.60
CA ILE A 40 10.14 -0.47 -7.99
C ILE A 40 8.64 -0.75 -8.16
N GLY A 41 8.21 -1.27 -9.31
CA GLY A 41 6.81 -1.62 -9.56
C GLY A 41 6.27 -2.64 -8.55
N ASN A 42 7.04 -3.67 -8.23
CA ASN A 42 6.69 -4.67 -7.23
C ASN A 42 6.62 -4.08 -5.81
N ILE A 43 7.56 -3.21 -5.46
CA ILE A 43 7.59 -2.53 -4.16
C ILE A 43 6.36 -1.63 -4.00
N ILE A 44 5.98 -0.90 -5.03
CA ILE A 44 4.79 -0.03 -5.03
C ILE A 44 3.52 -0.85 -4.84
N ASN A 45 3.36 -1.95 -5.56
CA ASN A 45 2.20 -2.84 -5.40
C ASN A 45 2.12 -3.40 -3.98
N LYS A 46 3.23 -3.89 -3.45
CA LYS A 46 3.32 -4.39 -2.07
C LYS A 46 2.96 -3.32 -1.05
N SER A 47 3.43 -2.09 -1.24
CA SER A 47 3.11 -0.95 -0.37
C SER A 47 1.63 -0.58 -0.43
N LYS A 48 1.03 -0.57 -1.60
CA LYS A 48 -0.41 -0.32 -1.77
C LYS A 48 -1.27 -1.41 -1.13
N ASP A 49 -0.93 -2.66 -1.32
CA ASP A 49 -1.65 -3.78 -0.75
C ASP A 49 -1.57 -3.79 0.78
N ARG A 50 -0.41 -3.47 1.34
CA ARG A 50 -0.23 -3.26 2.79
C ARG A 50 -1.11 -2.14 3.32
N ALA A 51 -1.20 -1.04 2.60
CA ALA A 51 -2.04 0.10 2.98
C ALA A 51 -3.52 -0.31 3.03
N ILE A 52 -4.01 -1.07 2.06
CA ILE A 52 -5.39 -1.58 2.03
C ILE A 52 -5.67 -2.51 3.21
N LEU A 53 -4.76 -3.43 3.51
CA LEU A 53 -4.88 -4.32 4.67
C LEU A 53 -4.90 -3.54 6.00
N ALA A 54 -4.04 -2.53 6.12
CA ALA A 54 -3.99 -1.66 7.30
C ALA A 54 -5.27 -0.85 7.46
N GLU A 55 -5.82 -0.31 6.37
CA GLU A 55 -7.12 0.38 6.38
C GLU A 55 -8.24 -0.54 6.87
N ALA A 56 -8.32 -1.76 6.34
CA ALA A 56 -9.31 -2.75 6.78
C ALA A 56 -9.18 -3.10 8.28
N SER A 57 -7.96 -3.22 8.76
CA SER A 57 -7.71 -3.45 10.20
C SER A 57 -8.13 -2.26 11.07
N ASN A 58 -7.89 -1.04 10.63
CA ASN A 58 -8.34 0.18 11.32
C ASN A 58 -9.86 0.28 11.34
N ILE A 59 -10.52 -0.07 10.25
CA ILE A 59 -11.99 -0.13 10.19
C ILE A 59 -12.53 -1.15 11.19
N LEU A 60 -11.95 -2.33 11.28
CA LEU A 60 -12.33 -3.34 12.26
C LEU A 60 -12.17 -2.85 13.70
N ALA A 61 -11.07 -2.18 14.00
CA ALA A 61 -10.83 -1.61 15.33
C ALA A 61 -11.88 -0.52 15.66
N GLY A 62 -12.17 0.37 14.71
CA GLY A 62 -13.22 1.38 14.85
C GLY A 62 -14.61 0.78 15.01
N ALA A 63 -14.91 -0.28 14.27
CA ALA A 63 -16.20 -0.99 14.37
C ALA A 63 -16.41 -1.65 15.74
N LYS A 64 -15.38 -2.21 16.34
CA LYS A 64 -15.45 -2.76 17.70
C LYS A 64 -15.77 -1.69 18.73
N ILE A 65 -15.19 -0.51 18.60
CA ILE A 65 -15.50 0.63 19.48
C ILE A 65 -16.94 1.10 19.25
N ALA A 66 -17.35 1.26 18.00
CA ALA A 66 -18.71 1.62 17.64
C ALA A 66 -19.74 0.63 18.18
N TYR A 67 -19.43 -0.66 18.14
CA TYR A 67 -20.28 -1.72 18.68
C TYR A 67 -20.42 -1.62 20.21
N ILE A 68 -19.32 -1.41 20.92
CA ILE A 68 -19.32 -1.21 22.38
C ILE A 68 -20.13 0.01 22.77
N ASP A 69 -20.03 1.09 21.99
CA ASP A 69 -20.79 2.34 22.21
C ASP A 69 -22.26 2.23 21.82
N GLY A 70 -22.69 1.11 21.23
CA GLY A 70 -24.06 0.90 20.81
C GLY A 70 -24.46 1.61 19.52
N ALA A 71 -23.48 2.04 18.73
CA ALA A 71 -23.71 2.72 17.44
C ALA A 71 -24.09 1.76 16.31
N CYS A 72 -23.83 0.46 16.48
CA CYS A 72 -24.12 -0.57 15.48
C CYS A 72 -25.51 -1.19 15.73
N GLU A 73 -26.19 -1.59 14.68
CA GLU A 73 -27.51 -2.23 14.74
C GLU A 73 -27.40 -3.73 14.39
N ASN A 74 -28.02 -4.60 15.20
CA ASN A 74 -28.11 -6.04 14.93
C ASN A 74 -26.74 -6.70 14.60
N ASP A 75 -25.72 -6.44 15.42
CA ASP A 75 -24.36 -6.93 15.23
C ASP A 75 -23.69 -6.48 13.91
N ARG A 76 -24.24 -5.44 13.29
CA ARG A 76 -23.80 -4.90 12.01
C ARG A 76 -23.49 -3.41 12.10
N CYS A 77 -22.29 -3.03 11.70
CA CYS A 77 -21.80 -1.67 11.65
C CYS A 77 -21.67 -1.23 10.19
N GLU A 78 -22.52 -0.32 9.75
CA GLU A 78 -22.47 0.27 8.42
C GLU A 78 -21.72 1.60 8.42
N LYS A 79 -21.49 2.18 7.26
CA LYS A 79 -20.78 3.45 7.07
C LYS A 79 -21.14 4.50 8.12
N LYS A 80 -22.42 4.78 8.30
CA LYS A 80 -22.90 5.83 9.22
C LYS A 80 -22.48 5.58 10.68
N ALA A 81 -22.47 4.32 11.09
CA ALA A 81 -22.04 3.93 12.44
C ALA A 81 -20.51 4.01 12.57
N LEU A 82 -19.77 3.80 11.49
CA LEU A 82 -18.31 3.76 11.46
C LEU A 82 -17.67 5.15 11.34
N GLU A 83 -18.33 6.09 10.67
CA GLU A 83 -17.78 7.43 10.39
C GLU A 83 -17.20 8.15 11.63
N PRO A 84 -17.83 8.13 12.81
CA PRO A 84 -17.27 8.79 13.99
C PRO A 84 -16.03 8.12 14.58
N TYR A 85 -15.77 6.87 14.21
CA TYR A 85 -14.71 6.02 14.79
C TYR A 85 -13.56 5.73 13.84
N VAL A 86 -13.73 6.08 12.55
CA VAL A 86 -12.73 5.83 11.49
C VAL A 86 -12.52 7.11 10.71
N ASP A 87 -11.32 7.63 10.75
CA ASP A 87 -10.94 8.86 10.07
C ASP A 87 -10.07 8.60 8.85
N GLY A 88 -10.25 9.43 7.82
CA GLY A 88 -9.39 9.43 6.62
C GLY A 88 -9.53 8.23 5.69
N ILE A 89 -10.53 7.38 5.88
CA ILE A 89 -10.77 6.19 5.04
C ILE A 89 -12.15 6.32 4.38
N ASP A 90 -12.22 6.01 3.09
CA ASP A 90 -13.50 5.92 2.38
C ASP A 90 -14.24 4.65 2.81
N LEU A 91 -15.40 4.84 3.42
CA LEU A 91 -16.24 3.79 3.98
C LEU A 91 -17.39 3.37 3.06
N ASP A 92 -17.44 3.85 1.81
CA ASP A 92 -18.50 3.48 0.87
C ASP A 92 -18.52 1.96 0.62
N GLY A 93 -19.68 1.35 0.82
CA GLY A 93 -19.86 -0.08 0.69
C GLY A 93 -19.20 -0.92 1.79
N THR A 94 -18.67 -0.28 2.83
CA THR A 94 -18.02 -0.96 3.95
C THR A 94 -19.07 -1.37 4.99
N VAL A 95 -18.95 -2.61 5.42
CA VAL A 95 -19.78 -3.20 6.49
C VAL A 95 -18.90 -4.07 7.37
N VAL A 96 -19.10 -3.97 8.67
CA VAL A 96 -18.45 -4.86 9.65
C VAL A 96 -19.53 -5.57 10.43
N GLU A 97 -19.47 -6.87 10.49
CA GLU A 97 -20.46 -7.71 11.17
C GLU A 97 -19.82 -8.62 12.22
N LEU A 98 -20.49 -8.80 13.34
CA LEU A 98 -20.11 -9.83 14.29
C LEU A 98 -20.87 -11.12 13.94
N THR A 99 -20.15 -12.09 13.43
CA THR A 99 -20.69 -13.39 13.02
C THR A 99 -20.35 -14.48 14.05
N THR A 100 -20.94 -15.67 13.88
CA THR A 100 -20.58 -16.85 14.69
C THR A 100 -19.11 -17.24 14.60
N ASN A 101 -18.45 -16.88 13.50
CA ASN A 101 -17.01 -17.15 13.25
C ASN A 101 -16.10 -15.99 13.70
N GLY A 102 -16.65 -14.94 14.27
CA GLY A 102 -15.95 -13.75 14.70
C GLY A 102 -16.29 -12.51 13.87
N TRP A 103 -15.48 -11.49 13.98
CA TRP A 103 -15.65 -10.27 13.21
C TRP A 103 -15.34 -10.48 11.74
N GLU A 104 -16.25 -10.09 10.87
CA GLU A 104 -16.11 -10.11 9.43
C GLU A 104 -16.20 -8.68 8.88
N ILE A 105 -15.29 -8.31 8.01
CA ILE A 105 -15.31 -7.05 7.29
C ILE A 105 -15.61 -7.26 5.81
N THR A 106 -16.53 -6.47 5.28
CA THR A 106 -16.71 -6.26 3.84
C THR A 106 -16.15 -4.88 3.51
N TYR A 107 -15.06 -4.83 2.75
CA TYR A 107 -14.40 -3.59 2.35
C TYR A 107 -14.03 -3.65 0.88
N PRO A 108 -14.69 -2.86 0.00
CA PRO A 108 -14.53 -2.98 -1.44
C PRO A 108 -13.09 -2.82 -1.94
N ARG A 109 -12.26 -2.03 -1.24
CA ARG A 109 -10.85 -1.87 -1.62
C ARG A 109 -10.01 -3.13 -1.47
N LEU A 110 -10.45 -4.11 -0.67
CA LEU A 110 -9.79 -5.41 -0.55
C LEU A 110 -9.72 -6.16 -1.89
N GLU A 111 -10.67 -5.93 -2.78
CA GLU A 111 -10.65 -6.49 -4.14
C GLU A 111 -9.53 -5.93 -5.03
N LYS A 112 -8.98 -4.77 -4.67
CA LYS A 112 -7.90 -4.10 -5.42
C LYS A 112 -6.51 -4.62 -5.07
N ILE A 113 -6.40 -5.54 -4.12
CA ILE A 113 -5.14 -6.18 -3.74
C ILE A 113 -4.62 -6.99 -4.92
N LYS A 114 -3.36 -6.73 -5.31
CA LYS A 114 -2.74 -7.35 -6.48
C LYS A 114 -1.93 -8.59 -6.15
N LEU A 115 -1.26 -8.61 -5.01
CA LEU A 115 -0.44 -9.74 -4.60
C LEU A 115 -1.30 -10.88 -4.09
N GLU A 116 -1.19 -12.05 -4.71
CA GLU A 116 -1.98 -13.24 -4.38
C GLU A 116 -1.89 -13.63 -2.89
N GLU A 117 -0.72 -13.48 -2.29
CA GLU A 117 -0.50 -13.77 -0.87
C GLU A 117 -1.32 -12.90 0.09
N PHE A 118 -1.81 -11.74 -0.38
CA PHE A 118 -2.61 -10.80 0.41
C PHE A 118 -4.08 -10.73 -0.03
N GLN A 119 -4.44 -11.38 -1.13
CA GLN A 119 -5.81 -11.38 -1.64
C GLN A 119 -6.78 -12.02 -0.66
N VAL A 120 -7.98 -11.46 -0.61
CA VAL A 120 -9.14 -11.97 0.11
C VAL A 120 -10.29 -12.21 -0.86
N ASN A 121 -11.14 -13.14 -0.56
CA ASN A 121 -12.24 -13.53 -1.44
C ASN A 121 -13.37 -12.50 -1.43
N GLY A 122 -13.61 -11.86 -2.59
CA GLY A 122 -14.78 -11.02 -2.81
C GLY A 122 -14.89 -9.80 -1.89
N GLY A 123 -13.77 -9.17 -1.54
CA GLY A 123 -13.75 -7.99 -0.69
C GLY A 123 -14.16 -8.23 0.76
N LYS A 124 -14.28 -9.48 1.17
CA LYS A 124 -14.65 -9.89 2.53
C LYS A 124 -13.49 -10.63 3.23
N SER A 125 -13.33 -10.41 4.50
CA SER A 125 -12.37 -11.13 5.31
C SER A 125 -12.83 -11.27 6.75
N LEU A 126 -12.57 -12.42 7.34
CA LEU A 126 -12.61 -12.57 8.80
C LEU A 126 -11.41 -11.86 9.41
N GLU A 127 -11.58 -11.33 10.62
CA GLU A 127 -10.50 -10.67 11.35
C GLU A 127 -9.27 -11.56 11.51
N LYS A 128 -9.47 -12.86 11.75
CA LYS A 128 -8.39 -13.83 11.89
C LYS A 128 -7.54 -13.90 10.60
N ASP A 129 -8.19 -14.04 9.46
CA ASP A 129 -7.53 -14.14 8.16
C ASP A 129 -6.84 -12.83 7.78
N LEU A 130 -7.49 -11.71 8.08
CA LEU A 130 -6.91 -10.38 7.87
C LEU A 130 -5.64 -10.18 8.70
N ASN A 131 -5.66 -10.58 9.97
CA ASN A 131 -4.49 -10.48 10.86
C ASN A 131 -3.32 -11.37 10.39
N GLU A 132 -3.61 -12.56 9.87
CA GLU A 132 -2.59 -13.42 9.27
C GLU A 132 -1.92 -12.75 8.06
N LYS A 133 -2.72 -12.17 7.18
CA LYS A 133 -2.21 -11.42 6.02
C LYS A 133 -1.44 -10.17 6.41
N LEU A 134 -1.89 -9.44 7.42
CA LEU A 134 -1.17 -8.29 7.98
C LEU A 134 0.21 -8.69 8.52
N THR A 135 0.29 -9.79 9.25
CA THR A 135 1.55 -10.32 9.78
C THR A 135 2.50 -10.68 8.63
N LYS A 136 2.01 -11.36 7.59
CA LYS A 136 2.79 -11.67 6.38
C LYS A 136 3.26 -10.41 5.65
N ALA A 137 2.42 -9.38 5.65
CA ALA A 137 2.75 -8.08 5.04
C ALA A 137 3.74 -7.25 5.87
N GLY A 138 4.01 -7.63 7.11
CA GLY A 138 4.85 -6.87 8.04
C GLY A 138 4.20 -5.57 8.53
N VAL A 139 2.87 -5.56 8.64
CA VAL A 139 2.10 -4.43 9.18
C VAL A 139 1.75 -4.74 10.64
N GLU A 140 2.02 -3.81 11.53
CA GLU A 140 1.61 -3.97 12.93
C GLU A 140 0.08 -3.92 13.06
N LYS A 141 -0.45 -4.84 13.86
CA LYS A 141 -1.87 -4.83 14.21
C LYS A 141 -2.17 -3.61 15.10
N PRO A 142 -3.26 -2.87 14.85
CA PRO A 142 -3.70 -1.84 15.76
C PRO A 142 -3.90 -2.41 17.17
N ALA A 143 -3.53 -1.63 18.18
CA ALA A 143 -3.73 -2.03 19.57
C ALA A 143 -5.21 -2.40 19.78
N THR A 144 -5.44 -3.57 20.35
CA THR A 144 -6.79 -3.99 20.75
C THR A 144 -7.30 -2.99 21.79
N PRO A 145 -8.50 -2.40 21.59
CA PRO A 145 -9.08 -1.56 22.64
C PRO A 145 -9.14 -2.39 23.93
N PRO A 146 -8.90 -1.78 25.09
CA PRO A 146 -8.95 -2.50 26.35
C PRO A 146 -10.32 -3.15 26.46
N THR A 147 -10.33 -4.47 26.60
CA THR A 147 -11.53 -5.18 27.02
C THR A 147 -11.92 -4.59 28.37
N THR A 148 -13.01 -3.87 28.41
CA THR A 148 -13.58 -3.45 29.69
C THR A 148 -13.80 -4.72 30.51
N PRO A 149 -13.18 -4.86 31.70
CA PRO A 149 -13.54 -5.96 32.55
C PRO A 149 -15.04 -5.81 32.86
N GLY A 150 -15.82 -6.78 32.41
CA GLY A 150 -17.23 -6.83 32.74
C GLY A 150 -17.39 -6.80 34.25
N SER A 151 -18.05 -5.79 34.70
CA SER A 151 -18.51 -5.72 36.10
C SER A 151 -19.66 -6.68 36.29
#